data_f2433adf9e9be24b2abf497a41742e8a
#
_entry.id   f2433adf9e9be24b2abf497a41742e8a
#
_cell.length_a   1.000
_cell.length_b   1.000
_cell.length_c   1.000
_cell.angle_alpha   90.00
_cell.angle_beta   90.00
_cell.angle_gamma   90.00
#
_symmetry.space_group_name_H-M   'P 1'
#
loop_
_entity.id
_entity.type
_entity.pdbx_description
1 polymer ?
#
loop_
_entity_poly.entity_id
_entity_poly.type
_entity_poly.pdbx_seq_one_letter_code
_entity_poly.pdbx_strand_id
1 'polypeptide(L)'
;MRISICASLFLVGVLGLACSANAGDDRVVNQGGANAAGGNGSSSAGSTIAGSASGGSSGIIVPTGGGAAGEANCGFQHFDLKPVPADVLLVLDRSASMQDAPDGASSSTSKWDIVVPAVTEVISQTGNRVSWGMKSFPEGEGSECVSGSVTSKIDVNIADNDAAAVVAQVKATQPNGNGTPTGDAIKAAVTYLKSVDNGHKKYLLLATDGEPSCAGTTKGSSQARPYATQAVADALSAGFPTYVVGVATTKDSATEALNAMATAGGVATGGSNPLATKYYLASTQAALVQALQAITGDVAKTCVFNLDPPPPAPDFIAVKVAGHVVARDPEGKQGWEYTNPERSALQVYGAACETIQQSADSVEIIFGCLGVVPK
;
A
#
# COMPACT_ATOMS: atom_id res chain seq x y z
N MET A 1 21.74 46.05 -39.37
CA MET A 1 22.59 45.98 -38.20
C MET A 1 22.81 44.49 -37.88
N ARG A 2 24.00 44.00 -38.19
CA ARG A 2 24.39 42.61 -38.06
C ARG A 2 24.83 42.37 -36.63
N ILE A 3 24.36 41.33 -35.97
CA ILE A 3 24.97 40.80 -34.76
C ILE A 3 25.10 39.26 -34.89
N SER A 4 26.33 38.85 -34.71
CA SER A 4 26.88 37.52 -34.94
C SER A 4 26.44 36.46 -33.96
N ILE A 5 26.39 35.26 -34.50
CA ILE A 5 26.29 33.97 -33.86
C ILE A 5 27.66 33.63 -33.23
N CYS A 6 27.67 33.21 -31.96
CA CYS A 6 28.78 32.45 -31.38
C CYS A 6 28.30 31.04 -31.03
N ALA A 7 28.74 30.10 -31.84
CA ALA A 7 28.69 28.68 -31.56
C ALA A 7 29.92 28.31 -30.72
N SER A 8 29.72 27.63 -29.60
CA SER A 8 30.81 26.97 -28.88
C SER A 8 30.59 25.45 -28.92
N LEU A 9 31.43 24.84 -29.76
CA LEU A 9 31.71 23.42 -29.75
C LEU A 9 32.54 23.10 -28.50
N PHE A 10 32.15 22.10 -27.72
CA PHE A 10 33.09 21.41 -26.80
C PHE A 10 33.18 19.93 -27.18
N LEU A 11 34.44 19.61 -27.48
CA LEU A 11 34.95 18.35 -27.98
C LEU A 11 35.13 17.34 -26.83
N VAL A 12 34.87 16.11 -27.16
CA VAL A 12 35.09 14.83 -26.52
C VAL A 12 36.48 14.68 -25.88
N GLY A 13 36.51 14.13 -24.66
CA GLY A 13 37.67 13.54 -24.02
C GLY A 13 37.35 12.20 -23.44
N VAL A 14 37.64 11.13 -24.15
CA VAL A 14 37.67 9.74 -23.66
C VAL A 14 38.99 9.52 -22.97
N LEU A 15 38.94 9.07 -21.71
CA LEU A 15 40.10 8.44 -21.05
C LEU A 15 39.60 7.21 -20.33
N GLY A 16 39.92 6.07 -20.91
CA GLY A 16 39.81 4.76 -20.28
C GLY A 16 40.94 4.56 -19.30
N LEU A 17 40.59 3.94 -18.16
CA LEU A 17 41.57 3.25 -17.32
C LEU A 17 41.00 1.87 -17.00
N ALA A 18 41.65 0.89 -17.60
CA ALA A 18 41.58 -0.49 -17.25
C ALA A 18 42.41 -0.72 -15.99
N CYS A 19 41.90 -1.49 -15.04
CA CYS A 19 42.74 -2.17 -14.05
C CYS A 19 42.26 -3.59 -13.83
N SER A 20 43.22 -4.44 -13.95
CA SER A 20 43.26 -5.89 -14.06
C SER A 20 42.70 -6.64 -12.86
N ALA A 21 42.24 -7.84 -13.20
CA ALA A 21 42.00 -8.97 -12.31
C ALA A 21 43.25 -9.38 -11.51
N ASN A 22 43.03 -9.84 -10.32
CA ASN A 22 43.91 -10.82 -9.71
C ASN A 22 43.12 -11.94 -9.04
N ALA A 23 43.26 -13.10 -9.59
CA ALA A 23 42.81 -14.37 -9.04
C ALA A 23 43.77 -14.82 -7.94
N GLY A 24 43.25 -15.28 -6.85
CA GLY A 24 43.98 -15.97 -5.80
C GLY A 24 43.16 -17.15 -5.32
N ASP A 25 43.51 -18.28 -5.88
CA ASP A 25 43.09 -19.61 -5.49
C ASP A 25 43.90 -20.02 -4.25
N ASP A 26 43.24 -20.47 -3.19
CA ASP A 26 43.90 -21.34 -2.19
C ASP A 26 42.89 -22.25 -1.53
N ARG A 27 42.92 -23.49 -1.99
CA ARG A 27 42.42 -24.66 -1.31
C ARG A 27 43.36 -25.01 -0.16
N VAL A 28 42.81 -25.22 1.03
CA VAL A 28 43.46 -26.13 2.01
C VAL A 28 42.41 -27.11 2.55
N VAL A 29 42.61 -28.30 2.15
CA VAL A 29 42.11 -29.54 2.77
C VAL A 29 42.95 -29.81 3.98
N ASN A 30 42.41 -30.15 5.13
CA ASN A 30 43.03 -31.13 5.98
C ASN A 30 42.05 -31.87 6.88
N GLN A 31 42.29 -33.17 6.86
CA GLN A 31 41.66 -34.24 7.61
C GLN A 31 42.21 -34.34 9.02
N GLY A 32 41.37 -34.94 9.89
CA GLY A 32 41.87 -36.00 10.72
C GLY A 32 42.10 -35.71 12.19
N GLY A 33 41.59 -36.60 13.00
CA GLY A 33 42.16 -36.90 14.27
C GLY A 33 41.20 -37.19 15.42
N ALA A 34 40.94 -38.45 15.60
CA ALA A 34 40.22 -39.06 16.73
C ALA A 34 41.06 -39.10 18.03
N ASN A 35 40.34 -39.41 19.11
CA ASN A 35 40.70 -40.09 20.37
C ASN A 35 40.56 -39.21 21.61
N ALA A 36 39.73 -39.56 22.52
CA ALA A 36 39.48 -40.70 23.39
C ALA A 36 39.83 -40.41 24.85
N ALA A 37 38.96 -40.87 25.72
CA ALA A 37 39.10 -41.23 27.15
C ALA A 37 39.13 -40.05 28.15
N GLY A 38 38.41 -40.05 29.20
CA GLY A 38 37.73 -41.01 30.06
C GLY A 38 37.52 -40.36 31.42
N GLY A 39 36.57 -40.84 32.18
CA GLY A 39 36.52 -40.45 33.60
C GLY A 39 35.09 -40.36 34.20
N ASN A 40 34.63 -41.48 34.58
CA ASN A 40 33.84 -41.93 35.75
C ASN A 40 33.29 -40.93 36.75
N GLY A 41 32.02 -41.16 37.14
CA GLY A 41 31.43 -40.69 38.39
C GLY A 41 29.92 -40.84 38.45
N SER A 42 29.47 -42.03 38.70
CA SER A 42 28.38 -42.59 39.50
C SER A 42 27.20 -41.74 39.94
N SER A 43 26.03 -42.23 39.64
CA SER A 43 24.84 -42.72 40.38
C SER A 43 23.86 -41.66 40.87
N SER A 44 22.59 -41.75 40.58
CA SER A 44 21.59 -42.75 40.94
C SER A 44 20.23 -42.47 40.29
N ALA A 45 19.67 -43.44 39.75
CA ALA A 45 18.32 -44.01 39.81
C ALA A 45 17.11 -43.09 40.09
N GLY A 46 16.12 -43.22 39.20
CA GLY A 46 14.73 -42.90 39.57
C GLY A 46 13.78 -42.76 38.40
N SER A 47 13.22 -43.90 37.99
CA SER A 47 11.87 -44.12 37.44
C SER A 47 11.43 -43.49 36.14
N THR A 48 11.32 -44.33 35.15
CA THR A 48 10.46 -44.25 33.97
C THR A 48 8.99 -44.22 34.33
N ILE A 49 8.21 -43.32 33.73
CA ILE A 49 6.85 -43.58 33.29
C ILE A 49 6.68 -43.08 31.87
N ALA A 50 6.38 -43.99 30.98
CA ALA A 50 5.94 -43.74 29.63
C ALA A 50 4.49 -43.26 29.63
N GLY A 51 4.21 -42.23 28.85
CA GLY A 51 2.85 -41.80 28.60
C GLY A 51 2.82 -40.99 27.31
N SER A 52 2.47 -41.65 26.23
CA SER A 52 2.13 -41.01 24.95
C SER A 52 0.81 -40.22 25.11
N ALA A 53 0.80 -38.96 24.73
CA ALA A 53 -0.41 -38.29 24.30
C ALA A 53 -0.03 -37.09 23.43
N SER A 54 -0.39 -37.15 22.17
CA SER A 54 -0.48 -36.08 21.20
C SER A 54 -1.50 -35.04 21.63
N GLY A 55 -1.18 -33.75 21.50
CA GLY A 55 -2.14 -32.66 21.70
C GLY A 55 -1.41 -31.36 21.92
N GLY A 56 -1.23 -30.58 20.85
CA GLY A 56 -0.70 -29.23 20.93
C GLY A 56 -1.65 -28.34 21.71
N SER A 57 -1.14 -27.81 22.81
CA SER A 57 -1.75 -26.68 23.50
C SER A 57 -0.59 -25.87 24.05
N SER A 58 -0.45 -24.65 23.52
CA SER A 58 0.51 -23.67 24.03
C SER A 58 0.12 -23.28 25.45
N GLY A 59 0.60 -24.04 26.40
CA GLY A 59 0.39 -23.76 27.82
C GLY A 59 1.23 -22.58 28.25
N ILE A 60 0.56 -21.56 28.79
CA ILE A 60 1.16 -20.47 29.54
C ILE A 60 1.85 -21.08 30.76
N ILE A 61 3.17 -21.12 30.78
CA ILE A 61 3.94 -21.46 31.97
C ILE A 61 3.98 -20.18 32.84
N VAL A 62 3.15 -20.15 33.87
CA VAL A 62 3.28 -19.16 34.94
C VAL A 62 4.36 -19.67 35.91
N PRO A 63 5.51 -18.98 36.05
CA PRO A 63 6.49 -19.36 37.06
C PRO A 63 5.99 -18.94 38.45
N THR A 64 5.57 -19.88 39.27
CA THR A 64 5.42 -19.68 40.72
C THR A 64 6.78 -19.83 41.38
N GLY A 65 7.43 -18.69 41.68
CA GLY A 65 8.66 -18.69 42.46
C GLY A 65 8.83 -17.34 43.16
N GLY A 66 8.53 -17.30 44.46
CA GLY A 66 8.75 -16.11 45.28
C GLY A 66 10.23 -15.82 45.51
N GLY A 67 10.60 -14.55 45.46
CA GLY A 67 11.91 -14.06 45.87
C GLY A 67 12.22 -12.70 45.34
N ALA A 68 12.28 -11.70 46.24
CA ALA A 68 12.91 -10.39 46.16
C ALA A 68 12.36 -9.38 45.12
N ALA A 69 11.97 -8.22 45.60
CA ALA A 69 11.56 -7.03 44.86
C ALA A 69 12.63 -6.58 43.85
N GLY A 70 12.59 -7.15 42.65
CA GLY A 70 13.31 -6.74 41.49
C GLY A 70 12.36 -6.86 40.32
N GLU A 71 12.07 -5.76 39.67
CA GLU A 71 11.32 -5.55 38.43
C GLU A 71 10.47 -6.76 37.98
N ALA A 72 9.19 -6.75 38.32
CA ALA A 72 8.25 -7.80 37.94
C ALA A 72 8.02 -7.75 36.41
N ASN A 73 8.91 -8.36 35.64
CA ASN A 73 8.72 -8.65 34.24
C ASN A 73 7.78 -9.85 34.13
N CYS A 74 6.54 -9.62 33.74
CA CYS A 74 5.55 -10.68 33.51
C CYS A 74 5.80 -11.46 32.21
N GLY A 75 7.05 -11.70 31.86
CA GLY A 75 7.45 -12.33 30.61
C GLY A 75 7.33 -11.36 29.43
N PHE A 76 8.47 -10.96 28.90
CA PHE A 76 8.51 -10.23 27.64
C PHE A 76 7.97 -11.17 26.55
N GLN A 77 6.81 -10.85 26.03
CA GLN A 77 6.41 -11.39 24.72
C GLN A 77 6.77 -10.34 23.68
N HIS A 78 7.79 -10.63 22.92
CA HIS A 78 8.10 -9.90 21.68
C HIS A 78 7.05 -10.30 20.65
N PHE A 79 6.34 -9.33 20.15
CA PHE A 79 5.52 -9.48 18.96
C PHE A 79 6.17 -8.69 17.84
N ASP A 80 6.63 -9.39 16.83
CA ASP A 80 6.96 -8.80 15.53
C ASP A 80 5.65 -8.38 14.89
N LEU A 81 5.28 -7.13 15.05
CA LEU A 81 4.08 -6.59 14.48
C LEU A 81 4.23 -6.42 12.98
N LYS A 82 3.38 -7.09 12.24
CA LYS A 82 3.24 -6.80 10.81
C LYS A 82 2.29 -5.62 10.63
N PRO A 83 2.68 -4.60 9.85
CA PRO A 83 1.77 -3.53 9.48
C PRO A 83 0.51 -4.12 8.85
N VAL A 84 -0.65 -3.59 9.25
CA VAL A 84 -1.90 -3.92 8.58
C VAL A 84 -1.84 -3.36 7.17
N PRO A 85 -2.05 -4.15 6.12
CA PRO A 85 -2.08 -3.64 4.77
C PRO A 85 -3.21 -2.61 4.63
N ALA A 86 -2.99 -1.62 3.78
CA ALA A 86 -4.08 -0.73 3.38
C ALA A 86 -4.86 -1.36 2.23
N ASP A 87 -6.15 -1.08 2.18
CA ASP A 87 -7.02 -1.48 1.09
C ASP A 87 -7.00 -0.44 -0.02
N VAL A 88 -6.74 -0.86 -1.23
CA VAL A 88 -6.82 0.00 -2.42
C VAL A 88 -7.79 -0.61 -3.42
N LEU A 89 -8.86 0.11 -3.71
CA LEU A 89 -9.75 -0.23 -4.82
C LEU A 89 -9.34 0.53 -6.08
N LEU A 90 -8.79 -0.18 -7.04
CA LEU A 90 -8.51 0.34 -8.38
C LEU A 90 -9.83 0.58 -9.11
N VAL A 91 -10.13 1.83 -9.45
CA VAL A 91 -11.24 2.24 -10.31
C VAL A 91 -10.66 2.55 -11.69
N LEU A 92 -10.77 1.57 -12.60
CA LEU A 92 -10.08 1.60 -13.89
C LEU A 92 -11.04 1.97 -15.01
N ASP A 93 -10.74 3.08 -15.66
CA ASP A 93 -11.40 3.51 -16.88
C ASP A 93 -11.04 2.55 -18.03
N ARG A 94 -12.08 1.98 -18.65
CA ARG A 94 -11.99 1.15 -19.85
C ARG A 94 -12.85 1.69 -20.99
N SER A 95 -13.14 2.98 -20.99
CA SER A 95 -13.85 3.63 -22.09
C SER A 95 -13.12 3.49 -23.42
N ALA A 96 -13.82 3.69 -24.52
CA ALA A 96 -13.26 3.50 -25.86
C ALA A 96 -12.02 4.36 -26.13
N SER A 97 -11.91 5.55 -25.52
CA SER A 97 -10.75 6.43 -25.64
C SER A 97 -9.44 5.83 -25.11
N MET A 98 -9.53 4.81 -24.24
CA MET A 98 -8.36 4.05 -23.81
C MET A 98 -7.71 3.22 -24.93
N GLN A 99 -8.38 3.03 -26.05
CA GLN A 99 -7.83 2.41 -27.26
C GLN A 99 -7.06 3.43 -28.13
N ASP A 100 -7.24 4.71 -27.91
CA ASP A 100 -6.54 5.74 -28.65
C ASP A 100 -5.06 5.79 -28.28
N ALA A 101 -4.24 6.30 -29.19
CA ALA A 101 -2.85 6.64 -28.91
C ALA A 101 -2.78 7.73 -27.81
N PRO A 102 -1.65 7.82 -27.08
CA PRO A 102 -1.38 8.96 -26.19
C PRO A 102 -1.57 10.28 -26.91
N ASP A 103 -2.10 11.29 -26.19
CA ASP A 103 -2.33 12.61 -26.79
C ASP A 103 -1.02 13.19 -27.35
N GLY A 104 -1.09 13.65 -28.61
CA GLY A 104 0.06 14.21 -29.33
C GLY A 104 1.05 13.16 -29.89
N ALA A 105 0.80 11.88 -29.71
CA ALA A 105 1.63 10.83 -30.28
C ALA A 105 1.01 10.25 -31.57
N SER A 106 1.84 10.02 -32.58
CA SER A 106 1.49 9.19 -33.73
C SER A 106 2.03 7.78 -33.51
N SER A 107 1.39 7.02 -32.64
CA SER A 107 1.85 5.71 -32.18
C SER A 107 0.76 4.65 -32.44
N SER A 108 1.19 3.41 -32.69
CA SER A 108 0.28 2.25 -32.68
C SER A 108 0.01 1.74 -31.26
N THR A 109 0.72 2.25 -30.27
CA THR A 109 0.56 1.90 -28.85
C THR A 109 -0.62 2.69 -28.29
N SER A 110 -1.63 2.01 -27.76
CA SER A 110 -2.78 2.64 -27.13
C SER A 110 -2.48 3.04 -25.67
N LYS A 111 -3.32 3.87 -25.09
CA LYS A 111 -3.28 4.17 -23.65
C LYS A 111 -3.49 2.89 -22.81
N TRP A 112 -4.30 1.95 -23.34
CA TRP A 112 -4.50 0.65 -22.71
C TRP A 112 -3.23 -0.19 -22.66
N ASP A 113 -2.45 -0.18 -23.73
CA ASP A 113 -1.15 -0.87 -23.78
C ASP A 113 -0.12 -0.28 -22.81
N ILE A 114 -0.33 0.94 -22.34
CA ILE A 114 0.47 1.60 -21.29
C ILE A 114 -0.04 1.21 -19.91
N VAL A 115 -1.35 1.22 -19.70
CA VAL A 115 -1.98 0.99 -18.39
C VAL A 115 -1.81 -0.45 -17.91
N VAL A 116 -2.13 -1.43 -18.74
CA VAL A 116 -2.17 -2.84 -18.32
C VAL A 116 -0.83 -3.32 -17.77
N PRO A 117 0.31 -3.17 -18.47
CA PRO A 117 1.59 -3.62 -17.93
C PRO A 117 2.01 -2.83 -16.69
N ALA A 118 1.80 -1.49 -16.64
CA ALA A 118 2.20 -0.68 -15.50
C ALA A 118 1.40 -1.03 -14.23
N VAL A 119 0.08 -1.16 -14.34
CA VAL A 119 -0.78 -1.52 -13.22
C VAL A 119 -0.47 -2.93 -12.73
N THR A 120 -0.32 -3.90 -13.63
CA THR A 120 -0.01 -5.28 -13.25
C THR A 120 1.37 -5.42 -12.61
N GLU A 121 2.35 -4.65 -13.06
CA GLU A 121 3.68 -4.61 -12.45
C GLU A 121 3.61 -4.13 -11.00
N VAL A 122 2.99 -2.99 -10.75
CA VAL A 122 2.93 -2.39 -9.41
C VAL A 122 2.09 -3.24 -8.45
N ILE A 123 0.94 -3.75 -8.89
CA ILE A 123 0.11 -4.64 -8.06
C ILE A 123 0.90 -5.90 -7.67
N SER A 124 1.64 -6.49 -8.60
CA SER A 124 2.47 -7.68 -8.32
C SER A 124 3.59 -7.39 -7.31
N GLN A 125 4.17 -6.18 -7.35
CA GLN A 125 5.25 -5.77 -6.46
C GLN A 125 4.77 -5.40 -5.06
N THR A 126 3.51 -5.01 -4.90
CA THR A 126 2.97 -4.42 -3.66
C THR A 126 1.92 -5.29 -2.96
N GLY A 127 1.56 -6.44 -3.52
CA GLY A 127 0.49 -7.29 -3.01
C GLY A 127 0.70 -7.85 -1.60
N ASN A 128 1.89 -7.74 -1.04
CA ASN A 128 2.18 -8.12 0.35
C ASN A 128 2.04 -6.95 1.34
N ARG A 129 1.79 -5.73 0.87
CA ARG A 129 1.67 -4.50 1.68
C ARG A 129 0.38 -3.73 1.42
N VAL A 130 -0.32 -4.10 0.37
CA VAL A 130 -1.58 -3.48 -0.07
C VAL A 130 -2.56 -4.58 -0.44
N SER A 131 -3.75 -4.54 0.14
CA SER A 131 -4.86 -5.40 -0.24
C SER A 131 -5.59 -4.76 -1.41
N TRP A 132 -5.53 -5.40 -2.56
CA TRP A 132 -6.06 -4.86 -3.81
C TRP A 132 -7.45 -5.34 -4.12
N GLY A 133 -8.28 -4.45 -4.66
CA GLY A 133 -9.54 -4.76 -5.36
C GLY A 133 -9.62 -4.02 -6.67
N MET A 134 -10.60 -4.36 -7.50
CA MET A 134 -10.78 -3.74 -8.81
C MET A 134 -12.25 -3.51 -9.16
N LYS A 135 -12.53 -2.34 -9.71
CA LYS A 135 -13.75 -2.00 -10.44
C LYS A 135 -13.38 -1.35 -11.76
N SER A 136 -13.80 -1.91 -12.88
CA SER A 136 -13.68 -1.26 -14.19
C SER A 136 -14.98 -0.55 -14.58
N PHE A 137 -14.85 0.49 -15.39
CA PHE A 137 -15.98 1.23 -15.95
C PHE A 137 -15.65 1.83 -17.32
N PRO A 138 -16.66 2.00 -18.21
CA PRO A 138 -18.05 1.55 -18.13
C PRO A 138 -18.16 0.03 -18.21
N GLU A 139 -19.26 -0.54 -17.70
CA GLU A 139 -19.49 -2.00 -17.73
C GLU A 139 -20.29 -2.45 -18.96
N GLY A 140 -21.17 -1.59 -19.45
CA GLY A 140 -22.02 -1.92 -20.60
C GLY A 140 -21.36 -1.70 -21.95
N GLU A 141 -21.81 -2.47 -22.93
CA GLU A 141 -21.51 -2.23 -24.34
C GLU A 141 -22.59 -1.31 -24.94
N GLY A 142 -22.18 -0.34 -25.74
CA GLY A 142 -23.14 0.42 -26.55
C GLY A 142 -23.18 1.91 -26.24
N SER A 143 -24.39 2.46 -26.10
CA SER A 143 -24.62 3.90 -26.06
C SER A 143 -24.06 4.58 -24.83
N GLU A 144 -23.57 5.81 -25.00
CA GLU A 144 -23.07 6.63 -23.90
C GLU A 144 -24.17 6.94 -22.86
N CYS A 145 -23.78 6.95 -21.60
CA CYS A 145 -24.58 7.46 -20.49
C CYS A 145 -25.96 6.80 -20.35
N VAL A 146 -26.03 5.48 -20.51
CA VAL A 146 -27.27 4.73 -20.29
C VAL A 146 -27.35 4.16 -18.88
N SER A 147 -28.56 3.88 -18.42
CA SER A 147 -28.77 3.15 -17.16
C SER A 147 -28.07 1.79 -17.24
N GLY A 148 -27.28 1.46 -16.22
CA GLY A 148 -26.48 0.23 -16.18
C GLY A 148 -25.09 0.33 -16.82
N SER A 149 -24.68 1.51 -17.32
CA SER A 149 -23.27 1.74 -17.72
C SER A 149 -22.30 1.55 -16.57
N VAL A 150 -22.77 1.69 -15.34
CA VAL A 150 -22.07 1.33 -14.11
C VAL A 150 -23.07 0.62 -13.19
N THR A 151 -22.68 -0.54 -12.71
CA THR A 151 -23.46 -1.32 -11.73
C THR A 151 -22.76 -1.31 -10.36
N SER A 152 -23.38 -1.91 -9.37
CA SER A 152 -22.75 -2.15 -8.06
C SER A 152 -21.72 -3.27 -8.07
N LYS A 153 -21.53 -3.97 -9.19
CA LYS A 153 -20.56 -5.07 -9.31
C LYS A 153 -19.13 -4.56 -9.08
N ILE A 154 -18.40 -5.29 -8.29
CA ILE A 154 -16.94 -5.18 -8.15
C ILE A 154 -16.32 -6.34 -8.93
N ASP A 155 -15.34 -6.05 -9.78
CA ASP A 155 -14.73 -7.07 -10.63
C ASP A 155 -13.87 -8.03 -9.80
N VAL A 156 -13.10 -7.49 -8.84
CA VAL A 156 -12.37 -8.25 -7.84
C VAL A 156 -12.56 -7.58 -6.49
N ASN A 157 -13.11 -8.29 -5.51
CA ASN A 157 -13.23 -7.79 -4.15
C ASN A 157 -11.85 -7.62 -3.50
N ILE A 158 -11.75 -6.66 -2.58
CA ILE A 158 -10.55 -6.51 -1.76
C ILE A 158 -10.39 -7.75 -0.88
N ALA A 159 -9.23 -8.37 -0.96
CA ALA A 159 -8.84 -9.48 -0.11
C ALA A 159 -7.33 -9.46 0.13
N ASP A 160 -6.92 -9.93 1.29
CA ASP A 160 -5.51 -10.01 1.64
C ASP A 160 -4.78 -11.00 0.72
N ASN A 161 -3.62 -10.58 0.25
CA ASN A 161 -2.73 -11.37 -0.61
C ASN A 161 -3.35 -11.84 -1.95
N ASP A 162 -4.42 -11.20 -2.43
CA ASP A 162 -5.08 -11.57 -3.70
C ASP A 162 -4.71 -10.63 -4.88
N ALA A 163 -3.52 -10.05 -4.84
CA ALA A 163 -2.99 -9.25 -5.94
C ALA A 163 -3.02 -10.00 -7.30
N ALA A 164 -2.85 -11.32 -7.27
CA ALA A 164 -2.87 -12.16 -8.47
C ALA A 164 -4.25 -12.16 -9.16
N ALA A 165 -5.35 -12.15 -8.41
CA ALA A 165 -6.70 -12.07 -8.98
C ALA A 165 -6.93 -10.72 -9.68
N VAL A 166 -6.47 -9.62 -9.08
CA VAL A 166 -6.58 -8.30 -9.72
C VAL A 166 -5.73 -8.22 -10.99
N VAL A 167 -4.49 -8.73 -10.95
CA VAL A 167 -3.63 -8.81 -12.13
C VAL A 167 -4.27 -9.62 -13.26
N ALA A 168 -4.88 -10.77 -12.92
CA ALA A 168 -5.58 -11.60 -13.90
C ALA A 168 -6.78 -10.86 -14.51
N GLN A 169 -7.55 -10.15 -13.66
CA GLN A 169 -8.72 -9.38 -14.10
C GLN A 169 -8.33 -8.19 -14.98
N VAL A 170 -7.28 -7.44 -14.61
CA VAL A 170 -6.76 -6.33 -15.44
C VAL A 170 -6.39 -6.84 -16.84
N LYS A 171 -5.67 -7.97 -16.92
CA LYS A 171 -5.27 -8.58 -18.20
C LYS A 171 -6.45 -9.12 -19.02
N ALA A 172 -7.50 -9.58 -18.36
CA ALA A 172 -8.71 -10.09 -19.02
C ALA A 172 -9.66 -8.97 -19.47
N THR A 173 -9.52 -7.76 -18.89
CA THR A 173 -10.34 -6.60 -19.23
C THR A 173 -9.88 -5.99 -20.55
N GLN A 174 -10.84 -5.53 -21.34
CA GLN A 174 -10.57 -4.82 -22.59
C GLN A 174 -11.31 -3.48 -22.59
N PRO A 175 -10.77 -2.44 -23.24
CA PRO A 175 -11.51 -1.21 -23.46
C PRO A 175 -12.81 -1.50 -24.20
N ASN A 176 -13.89 -0.96 -23.68
CA ASN A 176 -15.21 -1.16 -24.25
C ASN A 176 -16.16 -0.06 -23.76
N GLY A 177 -17.14 0.21 -24.57
CA GLY A 177 -18.21 1.13 -24.21
C GLY A 177 -17.91 2.59 -24.53
N ASN A 178 -18.99 3.31 -24.74
CA ASN A 178 -18.97 4.73 -25.01
C ASN A 178 -19.32 5.48 -23.74
N GLY A 179 -18.62 6.62 -23.56
CA GLY A 179 -18.81 7.48 -22.41
C GLY A 179 -17.95 7.09 -21.20
N THR A 180 -17.76 8.08 -20.33
CA THR A 180 -16.88 8.00 -19.16
C THR A 180 -17.69 8.36 -17.91
N PRO A 181 -18.46 7.42 -17.32
CA PRO A 181 -19.34 7.63 -16.17
C PRO A 181 -18.56 7.59 -14.85
N THR A 182 -17.50 8.39 -14.73
CA THR A 182 -16.58 8.41 -13.61
C THR A 182 -17.29 8.61 -12.27
N GLY A 183 -18.24 9.55 -12.20
CA GLY A 183 -18.97 9.84 -10.96
C GLY A 183 -19.77 8.64 -10.45
N ASP A 184 -20.42 7.89 -11.36
CA ASP A 184 -21.16 6.68 -10.99
C ASP A 184 -20.22 5.56 -10.55
N ALA A 185 -19.07 5.42 -11.20
CA ALA A 185 -18.04 4.44 -10.82
C ALA A 185 -17.50 4.71 -9.41
N ILE A 186 -17.19 5.97 -9.07
CA ILE A 186 -16.77 6.35 -7.72
C ILE A 186 -17.87 6.07 -6.70
N LYS A 187 -19.14 6.42 -6.97
CA LYS A 187 -20.27 6.13 -6.06
C LYS A 187 -20.45 4.64 -5.80
N ALA A 188 -20.35 3.82 -6.83
CA ALA A 188 -20.41 2.36 -6.69
C ALA A 188 -19.23 1.83 -5.86
N ALA A 189 -18.03 2.33 -6.11
CA ALA A 189 -16.81 2.00 -5.36
C ALA A 189 -16.95 2.39 -3.87
N VAL A 190 -17.45 3.58 -3.56
CA VAL A 190 -17.71 4.04 -2.18
C VAL A 190 -18.73 3.16 -1.48
N THR A 191 -19.81 2.78 -2.19
CA THR A 191 -20.83 1.87 -1.63
C THR A 191 -20.20 0.53 -1.23
N TYR A 192 -19.36 -0.02 -2.07
CA TYR A 192 -18.62 -1.23 -1.76
C TYR A 192 -17.67 -1.06 -0.58
N LEU A 193 -16.81 -0.02 -0.58
CA LEU A 193 -15.84 0.19 0.49
C LEU A 193 -16.49 0.35 1.87
N LYS A 194 -17.70 0.93 1.93
CA LYS A 194 -18.49 1.00 3.18
C LYS A 194 -18.94 -0.36 3.69
N SER A 195 -19.05 -1.37 2.82
CA SER A 195 -19.42 -2.73 3.21
C SER A 195 -18.23 -3.60 3.63
N VAL A 196 -16.99 -3.15 3.39
CA VAL A 196 -15.78 -3.86 3.79
C VAL A 196 -15.43 -3.44 5.21
N ASP A 197 -15.68 -4.32 6.16
CA ASP A 197 -15.41 -4.10 7.59
C ASP A 197 -14.25 -5.01 8.05
N ASN A 198 -13.03 -4.54 7.82
CA ASN A 198 -11.79 -5.26 8.15
C ASN A 198 -10.80 -4.41 8.96
N GLY A 199 -11.19 -3.22 9.39
CA GLY A 199 -10.35 -2.31 10.16
C GLY A 199 -9.22 -1.64 9.37
N HIS A 200 -9.05 -1.94 8.09
CA HIS A 200 -8.00 -1.35 7.26
C HIS A 200 -8.35 0.07 6.81
N LYS A 201 -7.32 0.89 6.62
CA LYS A 201 -7.47 2.17 5.89
C LYS A 201 -7.76 1.89 4.42
N LYS A 202 -8.74 2.58 3.88
CA LYS A 202 -9.25 2.36 2.53
C LYS A 202 -9.01 3.55 1.64
N TYR A 203 -8.57 3.28 0.41
CA TYR A 203 -8.27 4.29 -0.60
C TYR A 203 -8.91 3.91 -1.93
N LEU A 204 -9.22 4.93 -2.72
CA LEU A 204 -9.55 4.78 -4.13
C LEU A 204 -8.35 5.19 -4.99
N LEU A 205 -8.10 4.43 -6.04
CA LEU A 205 -7.14 4.76 -7.08
C LEU A 205 -7.89 4.85 -8.41
N LEU A 206 -8.20 6.08 -8.84
CA LEU A 206 -8.84 6.33 -10.13
C LEU A 206 -7.76 6.45 -11.21
N ALA A 207 -7.80 5.56 -12.19
CA ALA A 207 -6.96 5.61 -13.38
C ALA A 207 -7.86 5.83 -14.61
N THR A 208 -7.72 6.99 -15.26
CA THR A 208 -8.54 7.42 -16.40
C THR A 208 -7.72 8.24 -17.38
N ASP A 209 -8.06 8.20 -18.65
CA ASP A 209 -7.40 9.00 -19.70
C ASP A 209 -8.13 10.30 -19.99
N GLY A 210 -9.26 10.55 -19.34
CA GLY A 210 -10.07 11.61 -19.86
C GLY A 210 -11.03 12.32 -18.93
N GLU A 211 -11.78 13.14 -19.62
CA GLU A 211 -12.82 13.96 -19.07
C GLU A 211 -14.07 13.11 -18.82
N PRO A 212 -14.67 13.20 -17.63
CA PRO A 212 -15.99 12.62 -17.40
C PRO A 212 -17.01 13.12 -18.44
N SER A 213 -17.76 12.21 -19.03
CA SER A 213 -18.75 12.55 -20.06
C SER A 213 -20.19 12.21 -19.67
N CYS A 214 -20.40 11.48 -18.55
CA CYS A 214 -21.70 11.07 -18.06
C CYS A 214 -21.95 11.52 -16.61
N ALA A 215 -23.16 12.03 -16.36
CA ALA A 215 -23.71 12.25 -15.03
C ALA A 215 -25.01 11.45 -14.91
N GLY A 216 -24.93 10.22 -14.41
CA GLY A 216 -26.04 9.25 -14.54
C GLY A 216 -26.37 9.00 -16.01
N THR A 217 -27.61 9.24 -16.40
CA THR A 217 -28.07 9.13 -17.79
C THR A 217 -27.90 10.44 -18.60
N THR A 218 -27.38 11.51 -17.99
CA THR A 218 -27.16 12.78 -18.67
C THR A 218 -25.78 12.77 -19.33
N LYS A 219 -25.78 13.03 -20.65
CA LYS A 219 -24.57 13.17 -21.46
C LYS A 219 -24.07 14.62 -21.47
N GLY A 220 -22.77 14.79 -21.39
CA GLY A 220 -22.07 16.07 -21.55
C GLY A 220 -21.17 16.41 -20.36
N SER A 221 -19.97 16.88 -20.69
CA SER A 221 -18.92 17.14 -19.71
C SER A 221 -19.24 18.32 -18.77
N SER A 222 -20.08 19.27 -19.20
CA SER A 222 -20.51 20.38 -18.34
C SER A 222 -21.26 19.93 -17.08
N GLN A 223 -22.02 18.84 -17.16
CA GLN A 223 -22.67 18.20 -16.02
C GLN A 223 -21.80 17.11 -15.40
N ALA A 224 -21.07 16.36 -16.21
CA ALA A 224 -20.32 15.20 -15.78
C ALA A 224 -19.09 15.56 -14.93
N ARG A 225 -18.39 16.67 -15.25
CA ARG A 225 -17.24 17.12 -14.46
C ARG A 225 -17.60 17.45 -13.01
N PRO A 226 -18.56 18.36 -12.71
CA PRO A 226 -18.95 18.65 -11.33
C PRO A 226 -19.53 17.42 -10.63
N TYR A 227 -20.25 16.56 -11.35
CA TYR A 227 -20.83 15.33 -10.80
C TYR A 227 -19.72 14.35 -10.35
N ALA A 228 -18.70 14.14 -11.18
CA ALA A 228 -17.55 13.28 -10.83
C ALA A 228 -16.72 13.89 -9.70
N THR A 229 -16.46 15.20 -9.74
CA THR A 229 -15.73 15.93 -8.67
C THR A 229 -16.46 15.81 -7.35
N GLN A 230 -17.81 15.98 -7.34
CA GLN A 230 -18.61 15.81 -6.13
C GLN A 230 -18.57 14.38 -5.61
N ALA A 231 -18.64 13.37 -6.49
CA ALA A 231 -18.54 11.97 -6.09
C ALA A 231 -17.20 11.65 -5.39
N VAL A 232 -16.11 12.25 -5.87
CA VAL A 232 -14.78 12.13 -5.23
C VAL A 232 -14.74 12.88 -3.89
N ALA A 233 -15.33 14.08 -3.78
CA ALA A 233 -15.44 14.79 -2.50
C ALA A 233 -16.28 14.01 -1.48
N ASP A 234 -17.36 13.38 -1.92
CA ASP A 234 -18.21 12.52 -1.08
C ASP A 234 -17.45 11.27 -0.62
N ALA A 235 -16.57 10.71 -1.46
CA ALA A 235 -15.67 9.60 -1.10
C ALA A 235 -14.71 10.01 0.01
N LEU A 236 -14.06 11.18 -0.10
CA LEU A 236 -13.19 11.72 0.93
C LEU A 236 -13.96 11.95 2.24
N SER A 237 -15.16 12.54 2.16
CA SER A 237 -16.03 12.77 3.32
C SER A 237 -16.46 11.48 4.01
N ALA A 238 -16.53 10.38 3.26
CA ALA A 238 -16.80 9.04 3.77
C ALA A 238 -15.54 8.34 4.35
N GLY A 239 -14.37 9.01 4.35
CA GLY A 239 -13.11 8.46 4.86
C GLY A 239 -12.28 7.70 3.82
N PHE A 240 -12.60 7.85 2.52
CA PHE A 240 -11.90 7.18 1.41
C PHE A 240 -11.18 8.20 0.51
N PRO A 241 -9.93 8.59 0.85
CA PRO A 241 -9.13 9.44 -0.02
C PRO A 241 -8.97 8.83 -1.42
N THR A 242 -8.98 9.69 -2.45
CA THR A 242 -8.92 9.24 -3.85
C THR A 242 -7.67 9.79 -4.53
N TYR A 243 -6.76 8.90 -4.92
CA TYR A 243 -5.67 9.21 -5.82
C TYR A 243 -6.18 9.23 -7.27
N VAL A 244 -5.77 10.24 -8.02
CA VAL A 244 -6.16 10.38 -9.43
C VAL A 244 -4.94 10.30 -10.33
N VAL A 245 -4.96 9.37 -11.27
CA VAL A 245 -3.93 9.15 -12.28
C VAL A 245 -4.50 9.45 -13.65
N GLY A 246 -3.90 10.42 -14.34
CA GLY A 246 -4.23 10.77 -15.73
C GLY A 246 -3.35 10.00 -16.69
N VAL A 247 -3.94 9.11 -17.47
CA VAL A 247 -3.23 8.20 -18.37
C VAL A 247 -3.04 8.82 -19.72
N ALA A 248 -1.81 9.19 -20.06
CA ALA A 248 -1.38 9.62 -21.39
C ALA A 248 -2.28 10.71 -22.01
N THR A 249 -2.81 11.61 -21.15
CA THR A 249 -3.70 12.71 -21.56
C THR A 249 -3.05 14.07 -21.28
N THR A 250 -3.15 14.98 -22.24
CA THR A 250 -2.63 16.36 -22.14
C THR A 250 -3.65 17.40 -22.61
N LYS A 251 -4.88 16.98 -22.93
CA LYS A 251 -5.96 17.89 -23.33
C LYS A 251 -6.34 18.79 -22.17
N ASP A 252 -6.48 20.09 -22.40
CA ASP A 252 -6.83 21.07 -21.37
C ASP A 252 -8.09 20.69 -20.60
N SER A 253 -9.12 20.26 -21.32
CA SER A 253 -10.40 19.87 -20.72
C SER A 253 -10.29 18.68 -19.76
N ALA A 254 -9.50 17.69 -20.13
CA ALA A 254 -9.21 16.54 -19.28
C ALA A 254 -8.36 16.94 -18.08
N THR A 255 -7.34 17.79 -18.31
CA THR A 255 -6.45 18.31 -17.25
C THR A 255 -7.22 19.08 -16.18
N GLU A 256 -8.18 19.93 -16.57
CA GLU A 256 -9.04 20.66 -15.62
C GLU A 256 -9.88 19.69 -14.78
N ALA A 257 -10.52 18.70 -15.41
CA ALA A 257 -11.34 17.73 -14.71
C ALA A 257 -10.52 16.87 -13.74
N LEU A 258 -9.35 16.39 -14.17
CA LEU A 258 -8.44 15.59 -13.35
C LEU A 258 -7.90 16.37 -12.16
N ASN A 259 -7.50 17.64 -12.36
CA ASN A 259 -7.06 18.53 -11.27
C ASN A 259 -8.17 18.76 -10.24
N ALA A 260 -9.40 19.00 -10.69
CA ALA A 260 -10.55 19.19 -9.82
C ALA A 260 -10.83 17.93 -8.98
N MET A 261 -10.87 16.75 -9.61
CA MET A 261 -11.08 15.48 -8.92
C MET A 261 -9.92 15.17 -7.96
N ALA A 262 -8.67 15.36 -8.35
CA ALA A 262 -7.51 15.12 -7.49
C ALA A 262 -7.53 16.02 -6.24
N THR A 263 -7.88 17.30 -6.41
CA THR A 263 -8.04 18.23 -5.29
C THR A 263 -9.16 17.79 -4.34
N ALA A 264 -10.29 17.37 -4.90
CA ALA A 264 -11.43 16.86 -4.13
C ALA A 264 -11.11 15.55 -3.40
N GLY A 265 -10.19 14.75 -3.94
CA GLY A 265 -9.76 13.46 -3.39
C GLY A 265 -8.88 13.53 -2.14
N GLY A 266 -8.39 14.73 -1.77
CA GLY A 266 -7.65 14.95 -0.51
C GLY A 266 -6.20 14.53 -0.53
N VAL A 267 -5.69 13.92 -1.61
CA VAL A 267 -4.32 13.40 -1.76
C VAL A 267 -3.67 13.88 -3.07
N ALA A 268 -3.94 15.14 -3.40
CA ALA A 268 -3.42 15.78 -4.60
C ALA A 268 -1.90 15.96 -4.57
N THR A 269 -1.26 15.88 -5.72
CA THR A 269 0.16 16.24 -5.90
C THR A 269 0.37 17.75 -5.97
N GLY A 270 1.63 18.19 -6.10
CA GLY A 270 1.97 19.59 -6.37
C GLY A 270 1.74 20.58 -5.22
N GLY A 271 1.39 20.10 -4.04
CA GLY A 271 1.26 20.90 -2.82
C GLY A 271 0.38 22.15 -3.00
N SER A 272 0.77 23.27 -2.37
CA SER A 272 0.03 24.53 -2.41
C SER A 272 0.22 25.35 -3.68
N ASN A 273 1.06 24.92 -4.64
CA ASN A 273 1.26 25.63 -5.89
C ASN A 273 0.00 25.55 -6.77
N PRO A 274 -0.71 26.65 -7.05
CA PRO A 274 -1.95 26.63 -7.83
C PRO A 274 -1.73 26.26 -9.30
N LEU A 275 -0.51 26.45 -9.83
CA LEU A 275 -0.16 26.14 -11.20
C LEU A 275 0.37 24.72 -11.39
N ALA A 276 0.62 23.99 -10.31
CA ALA A 276 1.08 22.61 -10.39
C ALA A 276 -0.06 21.65 -10.70
N THR A 277 0.24 20.64 -11.50
CA THR A 277 -0.66 19.51 -11.73
C THR A 277 -1.00 18.85 -10.39
N LYS A 278 -2.29 18.62 -10.13
CA LYS A 278 -2.80 18.05 -8.88
C LYS A 278 -2.99 16.54 -8.93
N TYR A 279 -3.05 15.96 -10.11
CA TYR A 279 -3.14 14.53 -10.34
C TYR A 279 -1.78 13.96 -10.75
N TYR A 280 -1.63 12.66 -10.68
CA TYR A 280 -0.44 11.96 -11.18
C TYR A 280 -0.52 11.84 -12.70
N LEU A 281 0.28 12.63 -13.41
CA LEU A 281 0.36 12.58 -14.87
C LEU A 281 1.27 11.42 -15.29
N ALA A 282 0.74 10.51 -16.10
CA ALA A 282 1.45 9.35 -16.61
C ALA A 282 1.40 9.30 -18.14
N SER A 283 2.36 9.95 -18.80
CA SER A 283 2.44 10.01 -20.27
C SER A 283 3.03 8.75 -20.91
N THR A 284 3.72 7.93 -20.14
CA THR A 284 4.37 6.69 -20.56
C THR A 284 4.18 5.60 -19.55
N GLN A 285 4.41 4.33 -19.93
CA GLN A 285 4.38 3.21 -19.00
C GLN A 285 5.32 3.44 -17.79
N ALA A 286 6.55 3.88 -18.01
CA ALA A 286 7.52 4.14 -16.95
C ALA A 286 7.02 5.25 -15.98
N ALA A 287 6.45 6.33 -16.51
CA ALA A 287 5.87 7.40 -15.68
C ALA A 287 4.67 6.90 -14.88
N LEU A 288 3.85 6.02 -15.45
CA LEU A 288 2.73 5.40 -14.76
C LEU A 288 3.20 4.47 -13.64
N VAL A 289 4.21 3.65 -13.88
CA VAL A 289 4.83 2.80 -12.85
C VAL A 289 5.36 3.66 -11.70
N GLN A 290 6.08 4.74 -11.98
CA GLN A 290 6.59 5.66 -10.96
C GLN A 290 5.45 6.32 -10.15
N ALA A 291 4.40 6.79 -10.82
CA ALA A 291 3.23 7.37 -10.15
C ALA A 291 2.54 6.36 -9.22
N LEU A 292 2.30 5.15 -9.70
CA LEU A 292 1.67 4.09 -8.92
C LEU A 292 2.56 3.62 -7.76
N GLN A 293 3.89 3.56 -7.94
CA GLN A 293 4.83 3.23 -6.86
C GLN A 293 4.84 4.32 -5.77
N ALA A 294 4.79 5.60 -6.16
CA ALA A 294 4.67 6.69 -5.19
C ALA A 294 3.36 6.58 -4.38
N ILE A 295 2.22 6.36 -5.05
CA ILE A 295 0.91 6.19 -4.41
C ILE A 295 0.92 4.99 -3.46
N THR A 296 1.38 3.83 -3.94
CA THR A 296 1.42 2.62 -3.10
C THR A 296 2.42 2.74 -1.96
N GLY A 297 3.51 3.46 -2.17
CA GLY A 297 4.45 3.83 -1.11
C GLY A 297 3.77 4.65 -0.02
N ASP A 298 2.97 5.66 -0.37
CA ASP A 298 2.22 6.48 0.59
C ASP A 298 1.13 5.68 1.31
N VAL A 299 0.38 4.87 0.56
CA VAL A 299 -0.69 4.01 1.11
C VAL A 299 -0.14 2.93 2.04
N ALA A 300 0.98 2.30 1.68
CA ALA A 300 1.61 1.24 2.49
C ALA A 300 2.26 1.78 3.79
N LYS A 301 2.38 3.08 3.96
CA LYS A 301 2.86 3.73 5.19
C LYS A 301 1.81 3.73 6.31
N THR A 302 1.00 2.70 6.40
CA THR A 302 0.09 2.58 7.53
C THR A 302 0.89 2.23 8.78
N CYS A 303 0.70 3.00 9.85
CA CYS A 303 1.26 2.69 11.15
C CYS A 303 0.20 2.01 12.03
N VAL A 304 -0.62 1.15 11.43
CA VAL A 304 -1.63 0.34 12.10
C VAL A 304 -1.12 -1.08 12.25
N PHE A 305 -1.30 -1.67 13.42
CA PHE A 305 -0.78 -2.99 13.76
C PHE A 305 -1.87 -3.80 14.45
N ASN A 306 -2.08 -5.02 13.99
CA ASN A 306 -2.96 -5.97 14.67
C ASN A 306 -2.23 -6.63 15.82
N LEU A 307 -2.95 -6.82 16.92
CA LEU A 307 -2.49 -7.50 18.12
C LEU A 307 -3.19 -8.87 18.17
N ASP A 308 -2.50 -9.90 17.77
CA ASP A 308 -3.02 -11.26 17.78
C ASP A 308 -2.04 -12.20 18.53
N PRO A 309 -2.41 -12.64 19.74
CA PRO A 309 -3.64 -12.36 20.48
C PRO A 309 -3.68 -10.93 21.07
N PRO A 310 -4.87 -10.38 21.37
CA PRO A 310 -4.98 -9.11 22.08
C PRO A 310 -4.25 -9.15 23.44
N PRO A 311 -3.68 -8.02 23.90
CA PRO A 311 -2.97 -7.99 25.16
C PRO A 311 -3.87 -8.35 26.35
N PRO A 312 -3.42 -9.25 27.24
CA PRO A 312 -4.23 -9.66 28.39
C PRO A 312 -4.49 -8.53 29.40
N ALA A 313 -3.63 -7.51 29.39
CA ALA A 313 -3.76 -6.30 30.22
C ALA A 313 -3.55 -5.06 29.34
N PRO A 314 -4.55 -4.64 28.55
CA PRO A 314 -4.36 -3.61 27.50
C PRO A 314 -3.98 -2.22 28.03
N ASP A 315 -4.25 -1.92 29.31
CA ASP A 315 -3.85 -0.65 29.94
C ASP A 315 -2.38 -0.62 30.39
N PHE A 316 -1.70 -1.78 30.35
CA PHE A 316 -0.34 -1.96 30.83
C PHE A 316 0.58 -2.48 29.72
N ILE A 317 0.54 -1.84 28.56
CA ILE A 317 1.46 -2.12 27.45
C ILE A 317 2.41 -0.95 27.24
N ALA A 318 3.62 -1.23 26.80
CA ALA A 318 4.55 -0.25 26.24
C ALA A 318 4.76 -0.54 24.75
N VAL A 319 4.63 0.50 23.94
CA VAL A 319 4.96 0.45 22.51
C VAL A 319 6.33 1.07 22.33
N LYS A 320 7.23 0.36 21.65
CA LYS A 320 8.56 0.86 21.28
C LYS A 320 8.69 0.91 19.77
N VAL A 321 9.29 1.98 19.29
CA VAL A 321 9.67 2.16 17.88
C VAL A 321 11.16 2.41 17.83
N ALA A 322 11.87 1.64 17.06
CA ALA A 322 13.35 1.70 17.00
C ALA A 322 14.00 1.69 18.38
N GLY A 323 13.49 0.88 19.32
CA GLY A 323 13.98 0.76 20.69
C GLY A 323 13.57 1.88 21.67
N HIS A 324 12.83 2.90 21.21
CA HIS A 324 12.36 4.02 22.04
C HIS A 324 10.90 3.85 22.43
N VAL A 325 10.60 4.03 23.73
CA VAL A 325 9.21 3.98 24.22
C VAL A 325 8.41 5.15 23.65
N VAL A 326 7.28 4.85 23.08
CA VAL A 326 6.33 5.82 22.53
C VAL A 326 5.13 5.94 23.49
N ALA A 327 4.80 7.17 23.87
CA ALA A 327 3.71 7.43 24.79
C ALA A 327 2.33 7.16 24.14
N ARG A 328 1.35 6.71 24.95
CA ARG A 328 -0.03 6.62 24.51
C ARG A 328 -0.62 8.03 24.37
N ASP A 329 -1.29 8.29 23.25
CA ASP A 329 -1.93 9.57 22.94
C ASP A 329 -3.36 9.38 22.44
N PRO A 330 -4.37 9.53 23.32
CA PRO A 330 -5.78 9.40 22.95
C PRO A 330 -6.27 10.43 21.92
N GLU A 331 -5.52 11.54 21.72
CA GLU A 331 -5.85 12.54 20.70
C GLU A 331 -5.38 12.14 19.30
N GLY A 332 -4.55 11.10 19.19
CA GLY A 332 -4.08 10.56 17.92
C GLY A 332 -3.16 11.51 17.12
N LYS A 333 -2.41 12.38 17.81
CA LYS A 333 -1.50 13.36 17.18
C LYS A 333 -0.04 12.90 17.20
N GLN A 334 0.42 12.45 18.37
CA GLN A 334 1.80 12.00 18.61
C GLN A 334 1.76 10.79 19.55
N GLY A 335 2.41 9.70 19.19
CA GLY A 335 2.39 8.52 20.05
C GLY A 335 1.61 7.37 19.49
N TRP A 336 0.80 6.68 20.30
CA TRP A 336 -0.03 5.56 19.82
C TRP A 336 -1.38 5.50 20.56
N GLU A 337 -2.39 4.89 19.93
CA GLU A 337 -3.69 4.60 20.54
C GLU A 337 -4.30 3.34 19.91
N TYR A 338 -5.20 2.66 20.62
CA TYR A 338 -6.01 1.58 20.07
C TYR A 338 -6.98 2.10 19.03
N THR A 339 -7.19 1.31 17.97
CA THR A 339 -8.11 1.67 16.88
C THR A 339 -9.52 1.16 17.08
N ASN A 340 -9.71 0.22 18.03
CA ASN A 340 -11.00 -0.41 18.28
C ASN A 340 -11.22 -0.66 19.78
N PRO A 341 -12.52 -0.81 20.22
CA PRO A 341 -12.87 -1.07 21.61
C PRO A 341 -12.33 -2.41 22.14
N GLU A 342 -12.14 -3.39 21.27
CA GLU A 342 -11.60 -4.72 21.58
C GLU A 342 -10.11 -4.68 21.89
N ARG A 343 -9.45 -3.54 21.59
CA ARG A 343 -8.02 -3.33 21.78
C ARG A 343 -7.15 -4.40 21.12
N SER A 344 -7.64 -4.90 19.98
CA SER A 344 -6.97 -5.88 19.14
C SER A 344 -6.14 -5.26 18.02
N ALA A 345 -6.16 -3.95 17.89
CA ALA A 345 -5.32 -3.22 16.96
C ALA A 345 -4.92 -1.85 17.54
N LEU A 346 -3.74 -1.36 17.20
CA LEU A 346 -3.26 -0.04 17.55
C LEU A 346 -2.73 0.72 16.35
N GLN A 347 -2.74 2.03 16.45
CA GLN A 347 -2.13 2.93 15.48
C GLN A 347 -1.05 3.77 16.16
N VAL A 348 0.10 3.92 15.50
CA VAL A 348 1.18 4.85 15.89
C VAL A 348 1.05 6.13 15.07
N TYR A 349 1.30 7.29 15.69
CA TYR A 349 1.10 8.62 15.11
C TYR A 349 2.37 9.46 15.16
N GLY A 350 2.41 10.52 14.36
CA GLY A 350 3.44 11.55 14.37
C GLY A 350 4.84 11.03 14.07
N ALA A 351 5.85 11.58 14.73
CA ALA A 351 7.26 11.28 14.48
C ALA A 351 7.61 9.78 14.61
N ALA A 352 6.94 9.06 15.51
CA ALA A 352 7.13 7.61 15.64
C ALA A 352 6.63 6.85 14.39
N CYS A 353 5.50 7.26 13.82
CA CYS A 353 5.01 6.71 12.56
C CYS A 353 5.95 7.06 11.39
N GLU A 354 6.49 8.29 11.34
CA GLU A 354 7.47 8.67 10.32
C GLU A 354 8.74 7.81 10.40
N THR A 355 9.19 7.47 11.60
CA THR A 355 10.32 6.55 11.82
C THR A 355 10.02 5.16 11.26
N ILE A 356 8.84 4.61 11.55
CA ILE A 356 8.39 3.32 11.00
C ILE A 356 8.36 3.34 9.47
N GLN A 357 7.95 4.46 8.88
CA GLN A 357 7.85 4.63 7.44
C GLN A 357 9.20 4.75 6.72
N GLN A 358 10.21 5.24 7.41
CA GLN A 358 11.56 5.48 6.86
C GLN A 358 12.50 4.30 7.04
N SER A 359 12.26 3.47 8.04
CA SER A 359 13.06 2.29 8.36
C SER A 359 12.18 1.04 8.36
N ALA A 360 12.79 -0.08 8.03
CA ALA A 360 12.16 -1.40 8.22
C ALA A 360 12.20 -1.84 9.70
N ASP A 361 12.38 -0.89 10.62
CA ASP A 361 12.55 -1.18 12.03
C ASP A 361 11.27 -1.73 12.63
N SER A 362 11.45 -2.76 13.44
CA SER A 362 10.37 -3.43 14.14
C SER A 362 9.68 -2.52 15.15
N VAL A 363 8.37 -2.57 15.20
CA VAL A 363 7.59 -2.06 16.31
C VAL A 363 7.53 -3.18 17.36
N GLU A 364 8.04 -2.90 18.54
CA GLU A 364 7.95 -3.82 19.67
C GLU A 364 6.76 -3.44 20.55
N ILE A 365 5.99 -4.44 20.95
CA ILE A 365 5.02 -4.26 22.03
C ILE A 365 5.44 -5.12 23.20
N ILE A 366 5.54 -4.49 24.36
CA ILE A 366 5.87 -5.15 25.61
C ILE A 366 4.60 -5.17 26.46
N PHE A 367 4.15 -6.34 26.82
CA PHE A 367 3.03 -6.48 27.75
C PHE A 367 3.51 -6.36 29.20
N GLY A 368 2.88 -5.47 29.96
CA GLY A 368 3.07 -5.33 31.39
C GLY A 368 2.14 -6.24 32.19
N CYS A 369 2.41 -6.34 33.48
CA CYS A 369 1.49 -6.95 34.44
C CYS A 369 0.45 -5.96 34.91
N LEU A 370 -0.67 -6.45 35.44
CA LEU A 370 -1.64 -5.63 36.16
C LEU A 370 -0.91 -4.74 37.19
N GLY A 371 -0.96 -3.41 36.98
CA GLY A 371 -0.37 -2.42 37.87
C GLY A 371 1.07 -2.00 37.55
N VAL A 372 1.72 -2.57 36.53
CA VAL A 372 3.10 -2.21 36.12
C VAL A 372 3.17 -1.92 34.63
N VAL A 373 3.42 -0.66 34.27
CA VAL A 373 3.72 -0.27 32.90
C VAL A 373 5.19 -0.60 32.61
N PRO A 374 5.49 -1.40 31.57
CA PRO A 374 6.88 -1.67 31.17
C PRO A 374 7.61 -0.37 30.81
N LYS A 375 8.88 -0.31 31.12
CA LYS A 375 9.76 0.83 30.78
C LYS A 375 10.52 0.55 29.49
#